data_3fcd471a2f5a129207f196d0c86c0beb
#
_entry.id   3fcd471a2f5a129207f196d0c86c0beb
#
_cell.length_a   1.000
_cell.length_b   1.000
_cell.length_c   1.000
_cell.angle_alpha   90.00
_cell.angle_beta   90.00
_cell.angle_gamma   90.00
#
_symmetry.space_group_name_H-M   'P 1'
#
loop_
_entity.id
_entity.type
_entity.pdbx_description
1 polymer ?
#
loop_
_entity_poly.entity_id
_entity_poly.type
_entity_poly.pdbx_seq_one_letter_code
_entity_poly.pdbx_strand_id
1 'polypeptide(L)'
;MLNKEKVFSWLKQIFKNRFRTGLFIILVIVFGFIGWRILGSRQPQSQYQTAQVEKGTIVASVTASGQVLTANIVNITTNTNGLVKNVYVKDGDRITSGQKILEVTLDSDAQQKAASAYSSYLSAKNSLDSAQVTLYTLDSAMWAAQRKLMTDAVARSLTIDDPTYIQENDDWLAAEAKYKNQQNVISQTKSAVNGAWLSYQSVSPVITAPMSGTITNFTYSEGMTLSASADSSQRIAVIEAGGTPMASFNISEIDVSKVRPGQKATIKLDSISDKTFTGKVINVDRIGTVSSGVTNYPVVIKFDAEAPEILPNMSATANIILEVKDNVLLVPSSALQKQGDQNVIRVMKEKEQQTVNVEIGLTSETQIEILSGLSEGDEVVVSTISSSGSNQSGGSVFSGGGAGRMFMGR
;
A
#
# COMPACT_ATOMS: atom_id res chain seq x y z
N MET A 1 40.37 -39.32 58.58
CA MET A 1 39.36 -40.02 59.46
C MET A 1 39.43 -39.42 60.85
N LEU A 2 38.55 -38.48 61.17
CA LEU A 2 38.46 -37.93 62.55
C LEU A 2 37.75 -38.95 63.41
N ASN A 3 38.42 -39.38 64.47
CA ASN A 3 38.04 -40.47 65.40
C ASN A 3 36.76 -40.03 66.16
N LYS A 4 35.60 -40.53 65.78
CA LYS A 4 34.27 -40.22 66.35
C LYS A 4 34.21 -40.37 67.85
N GLU A 5 34.99 -41.27 68.44
CA GLU A 5 35.00 -41.51 69.90
C GLU A 5 35.60 -40.37 70.72
N LYS A 6 36.63 -39.71 70.23
CA LYS A 6 37.27 -38.55 70.92
C LYS A 6 36.37 -37.30 70.90
N VAL A 7 35.58 -37.12 69.87
CA VAL A 7 34.65 -35.96 69.75
C VAL A 7 33.45 -36.18 70.76
N PHE A 8 32.99 -37.42 70.91
CA PHE A 8 31.87 -37.73 71.81
C PHE A 8 32.27 -37.67 73.30
N SER A 9 33.51 -38.03 73.66
CA SER A 9 34.01 -37.89 75.03
C SER A 9 34.23 -36.44 75.46
N TRP A 10 34.69 -35.59 74.50
CA TRP A 10 34.88 -34.16 74.72
C TRP A 10 33.55 -33.41 74.87
N LEU A 11 32.52 -33.78 74.12
CA LEU A 11 31.15 -33.28 74.29
C LEU A 11 30.55 -33.63 75.63
N LYS A 12 30.76 -34.85 76.13
CA LYS A 12 30.27 -35.29 77.47
C LYS A 12 30.90 -34.50 78.62
N GLN A 13 32.14 -34.00 78.45
CA GLN A 13 32.83 -33.22 79.46
C GLN A 13 32.36 -31.76 79.55
N ILE A 14 31.86 -31.23 78.46
CA ILE A 14 31.29 -29.86 78.38
C ILE A 14 29.91 -29.81 79.05
N PHE A 15 29.10 -30.89 78.96
CA PHE A 15 27.76 -30.96 79.50
C PHE A 15 27.73 -31.24 81.01
N LYS A 16 28.88 -31.51 81.62
CA LYS A 16 28.93 -31.84 83.11
C LYS A 16 28.98 -30.60 84.02
N ASN A 17 29.21 -29.43 83.53
CA ASN A 17 29.28 -28.15 84.24
C ASN A 17 28.29 -27.15 83.72
N ARG A 18 27.23 -26.82 84.47
CA ARG A 18 26.14 -25.91 84.06
C ARG A 18 26.61 -24.55 83.49
N PHE A 19 27.76 -24.09 84.00
CA PHE A 19 28.34 -22.80 83.46
C PHE A 19 29.00 -22.92 82.07
N ARG A 20 29.65 -24.06 81.76
CA ARG A 20 30.29 -24.31 80.45
C ARG A 20 29.26 -24.65 79.38
N THR A 21 28.16 -25.29 79.75
CA THR A 21 27.04 -25.56 78.84
C THR A 21 26.35 -24.28 78.41
N GLY A 22 26.13 -23.31 79.29
CA GLY A 22 25.57 -22.00 78.99
C GLY A 22 26.45 -21.20 78.03
N LEU A 23 27.78 -21.23 78.25
CA LEU A 23 28.73 -20.52 77.38
C LEU A 23 28.78 -21.12 75.99
N PHE A 24 28.68 -22.45 75.85
CA PHE A 24 28.66 -23.14 74.57
C PHE A 24 27.37 -22.84 73.77
N ILE A 25 26.21 -22.79 74.43
CA ILE A 25 24.93 -22.43 73.79
C ILE A 25 24.94 -20.98 73.30
N ILE A 26 25.50 -20.06 74.10
CA ILE A 26 25.64 -18.67 73.71
C ILE A 26 26.55 -18.54 72.47
N LEU A 27 27.68 -19.30 72.42
CA LEU A 27 28.61 -19.30 71.33
C LEU A 27 27.98 -19.85 70.01
N VAL A 28 27.16 -20.90 70.11
CA VAL A 28 26.41 -21.47 68.99
C VAL A 28 25.32 -20.48 68.47
N ILE A 29 24.65 -19.78 69.41
CA ILE A 29 23.64 -18.76 69.03
C ILE A 29 24.34 -17.57 68.38
N VAL A 30 25.48 -17.12 68.87
CA VAL A 30 26.26 -16.00 68.26
C VAL A 30 26.80 -16.38 66.90
N PHE A 31 27.38 -17.58 66.71
CA PHE A 31 27.81 -18.09 65.45
C PHE A 31 26.66 -18.30 64.44
N GLY A 32 25.51 -18.81 64.93
CA GLY A 32 24.30 -18.96 64.17
C GLY A 32 23.74 -17.59 63.68
N PHE A 33 23.76 -16.57 64.56
CA PHE A 33 23.32 -15.23 64.27
C PHE A 33 24.27 -14.50 63.28
N ILE A 34 25.59 -14.68 63.43
CA ILE A 34 26.58 -14.16 62.48
C ILE A 34 26.47 -14.85 61.13
N GLY A 35 26.31 -16.19 61.14
CA GLY A 35 26.07 -16.96 59.89
C GLY A 35 24.80 -16.54 59.19
N TRP A 36 23.68 -16.31 59.91
CA TRP A 36 22.44 -15.83 59.35
C TRP A 36 22.54 -14.41 58.80
N ARG A 37 23.31 -13.55 59.44
CA ARG A 37 23.56 -12.17 58.96
C ARG A 37 24.45 -12.12 57.73
N ILE A 38 25.43 -13.05 57.62
CA ILE A 38 26.32 -13.12 56.43
C ILE A 38 25.63 -13.80 55.22
N LEU A 39 24.77 -14.80 55.46
CA LEU A 39 24.03 -15.47 54.40
C LEU A 39 22.75 -14.72 54.00
N GLY A 40 22.17 -13.88 54.89
CA GLY A 40 20.92 -13.16 54.65
C GLY A 40 21.04 -11.88 53.84
N SER A 41 22.24 -11.37 53.57
CA SER A 41 22.46 -10.09 52.90
C SER A 41 22.90 -10.20 51.43
N ARG A 42 22.57 -11.29 50.74
CA ARG A 42 22.65 -11.29 49.28
C ARG A 42 21.39 -10.64 48.73
N GLN A 43 21.41 -9.34 48.59
CA GLN A 43 20.42 -8.66 47.72
C GLN A 43 20.56 -9.26 46.31
N PRO A 44 19.44 -9.66 45.67
CA PRO A 44 19.49 -10.10 44.30
C PRO A 44 20.02 -8.95 43.48
N GLN A 45 21.20 -9.08 42.89
CA GLN A 45 21.71 -8.15 41.90
C GLN A 45 20.76 -8.23 40.70
N SER A 46 19.96 -7.19 40.51
CA SER A 46 19.18 -7.04 39.31
C SER A 46 20.15 -7.00 38.13
N GLN A 47 20.10 -8.00 37.25
CA GLN A 47 20.85 -7.97 36.02
C GLN A 47 20.11 -7.04 35.08
N TYR A 48 20.83 -6.00 34.63
CA TYR A 48 20.33 -5.04 33.64
C TYR A 48 20.87 -5.42 32.28
N GLN A 49 20.01 -5.43 31.29
CA GLN A 49 20.44 -5.49 29.90
C GLN A 49 20.65 -4.05 29.45
N THR A 50 21.85 -3.73 29.03
CA THR A 50 22.25 -2.40 28.56
C THR A 50 22.49 -2.39 27.07
N ALA A 51 22.32 -1.23 26.44
CA ALA A 51 22.71 -0.94 25.07
C ALA A 51 23.50 0.36 25.08
N GLN A 52 24.46 0.50 24.18
CA GLN A 52 25.23 1.74 24.03
C GLN A 52 24.48 2.72 23.12
N VAL A 53 24.60 4.00 23.43
CA VAL A 53 24.16 5.09 22.58
C VAL A 53 25.18 5.26 21.46
N GLU A 54 24.76 5.02 20.22
CA GLU A 54 25.60 5.08 19.05
C GLU A 54 25.05 6.10 18.04
N LYS A 55 25.95 6.66 17.22
CA LYS A 55 25.50 7.45 16.08
C LYS A 55 25.19 6.56 14.89
N GLY A 56 24.06 6.83 14.26
CA GLY A 56 23.63 6.06 13.11
C GLY A 56 22.59 6.77 12.27
N THR A 57 22.03 6.03 11.32
CA THR A 57 20.92 6.49 10.49
C THR A 57 19.61 5.96 11.06
N ILE A 58 18.64 6.83 11.25
CA ILE A 58 17.26 6.47 11.59
C ILE A 58 16.35 6.68 10.40
N VAL A 59 15.49 5.68 10.17
CA VAL A 59 14.47 5.74 9.14
C VAL A 59 13.11 5.64 9.82
N ALA A 60 12.35 6.72 9.76
CA ALA A 60 10.95 6.70 10.14
C ALA A 60 10.12 6.18 8.96
N SER A 61 9.33 5.17 9.16
CA SER A 61 8.49 4.55 8.13
C SER A 61 7.10 4.20 8.67
N VAL A 62 6.16 4.09 7.74
CA VAL A 62 4.81 3.60 8.01
C VAL A 62 4.62 2.32 7.22
N THR A 63 4.20 1.27 7.92
CA THR A 63 3.86 -0.02 7.32
C THR A 63 2.38 -0.07 6.98
N ALA A 64 2.08 -0.49 5.76
CA ALA A 64 0.71 -0.62 5.26
C ALA A 64 0.54 -1.91 4.47
N SER A 65 -0.60 -2.56 4.66
CA SER A 65 -1.00 -3.74 3.88
C SER A 65 -1.90 -3.34 2.73
N GLY A 66 -1.80 -4.07 1.63
CA GLY A 66 -2.55 -3.77 0.43
C GLY A 66 -2.49 -4.87 -0.62
N GLN A 67 -2.79 -4.50 -1.85
CA GLN A 67 -2.80 -5.43 -2.98
C GLN A 67 -2.36 -4.75 -4.27
N VAL A 68 -1.81 -5.55 -5.18
CA VAL A 68 -1.45 -5.12 -6.53
C VAL A 68 -2.72 -4.78 -7.31
N LEU A 69 -2.74 -3.62 -7.95
CA LEU A 69 -3.87 -3.16 -8.73
C LEU A 69 -3.92 -3.84 -10.10
N THR A 70 -5.14 -4.05 -10.57
CA THR A 70 -5.45 -4.61 -11.90
C THR A 70 -5.35 -3.53 -13.00
N ALA A 71 -4.47 -2.53 -12.83
CA ALA A 71 -4.50 -1.30 -13.63
C ALA A 71 -4.16 -1.46 -15.12
N ASN A 72 -3.58 -2.59 -15.49
CA ASN A 72 -3.07 -2.78 -16.86
C ASN A 72 -3.77 -3.91 -17.62
N ILE A 73 -5.00 -4.24 -17.23
CA ILE A 73 -5.76 -5.34 -17.84
C ILE A 73 -7.01 -4.81 -18.54
N VAL A 74 -7.17 -5.20 -19.80
CA VAL A 74 -8.37 -4.91 -20.60
C VAL A 74 -9.02 -6.21 -21.08
N ASN A 75 -10.29 -6.39 -20.72
CA ASN A 75 -11.08 -7.51 -21.23
C ASN A 75 -11.51 -7.21 -22.68
N ILE A 76 -11.25 -8.14 -23.58
CA ILE A 76 -11.80 -8.12 -24.94
C ILE A 76 -13.13 -8.84 -24.86
N THR A 77 -14.20 -8.10 -25.16
CA THR A 77 -15.55 -8.63 -25.16
C THR A 77 -16.23 -8.44 -26.50
N THR A 78 -17.20 -9.28 -26.85
CA THR A 78 -18.00 -9.16 -28.04
C THR A 78 -19.47 -9.50 -27.75
N ASN A 79 -20.38 -8.87 -28.51
CA ASN A 79 -21.81 -9.19 -28.55
C ASN A 79 -22.17 -9.97 -29.81
N THR A 80 -21.17 -10.51 -30.50
CA THR A 80 -21.34 -11.23 -31.77
C THR A 80 -21.67 -12.68 -31.52
N ASN A 81 -22.61 -13.23 -32.29
CA ASN A 81 -22.96 -14.64 -32.33
C ASN A 81 -22.56 -15.26 -33.67
N GLY A 82 -22.10 -16.50 -33.64
CA GLY A 82 -21.71 -17.21 -34.84
C GLY A 82 -20.63 -18.27 -34.60
N LEU A 83 -19.97 -18.69 -35.69
CA LEU A 83 -18.93 -19.71 -35.68
C LEU A 83 -17.56 -19.04 -35.87
N VAL A 84 -16.57 -19.36 -35.03
CA VAL A 84 -15.19 -18.91 -35.21
C VAL A 84 -14.64 -19.45 -36.52
N LYS A 85 -14.33 -18.57 -37.45
CA LYS A 85 -13.84 -18.89 -38.79
C LYS A 85 -12.32 -19.00 -38.83
N ASN A 86 -11.64 -17.98 -38.33
CA ASN A 86 -10.18 -17.92 -38.27
C ASN A 86 -9.72 -17.38 -36.92
N VAL A 87 -8.59 -17.89 -36.44
CA VAL A 87 -7.91 -17.42 -35.23
C VAL A 87 -6.50 -16.93 -35.62
N TYR A 88 -6.15 -15.70 -35.25
CA TYR A 88 -4.92 -15.03 -35.67
C TYR A 88 -3.88 -14.93 -34.56
N VAL A 89 -4.23 -15.30 -33.31
CA VAL A 89 -3.38 -15.17 -32.13
C VAL A 89 -3.50 -16.40 -31.23
N LYS A 90 -2.50 -16.60 -30.40
CA LYS A 90 -2.50 -17.66 -29.37
C LYS A 90 -2.38 -17.02 -27.99
N ASP A 91 -2.75 -17.79 -26.97
CA ASP A 91 -2.52 -17.39 -25.59
C ASP A 91 -1.03 -17.16 -25.33
N GLY A 92 -0.67 -16.03 -24.71
CA GLY A 92 0.72 -15.60 -24.51
C GLY A 92 1.32 -14.73 -25.62
N ASP A 93 0.64 -14.55 -26.77
CA ASP A 93 1.16 -13.74 -27.87
C ASP A 93 1.18 -12.24 -27.51
N ARG A 94 2.21 -11.54 -27.99
CA ARG A 94 2.28 -10.09 -27.94
C ARG A 94 1.56 -9.49 -29.12
N ILE A 95 0.58 -8.64 -28.84
CA ILE A 95 -0.30 -8.04 -29.85
C ILE A 95 -0.20 -6.50 -29.84
N THR A 96 -0.54 -5.90 -30.98
CA THR A 96 -0.60 -4.44 -31.13
C THR A 96 -2.05 -3.96 -31.24
N SER A 97 -2.29 -2.69 -30.89
CA SER A 97 -3.60 -2.07 -31.04
C SER A 97 -4.10 -2.18 -32.49
N GLY A 98 -5.36 -2.59 -32.69
CA GLY A 98 -5.96 -2.82 -34.00
C GLY A 98 -5.64 -4.18 -34.65
N GLN A 99 -4.75 -5.00 -34.04
CA GLN A 99 -4.43 -6.33 -34.57
C GLN A 99 -5.66 -7.24 -34.49
N LYS A 100 -5.91 -8.01 -35.54
CA LYS A 100 -6.99 -9.02 -35.56
C LYS A 100 -6.69 -10.14 -34.60
N ILE A 101 -7.68 -10.52 -33.82
CA ILE A 101 -7.62 -11.63 -32.85
C ILE A 101 -8.31 -12.86 -33.44
N LEU A 102 -9.56 -12.70 -33.82
CA LEU A 102 -10.34 -13.75 -34.48
C LEU A 102 -11.38 -13.19 -35.44
N GLU A 103 -11.81 -14.00 -36.38
CA GLU A 103 -12.89 -13.73 -37.31
C GLU A 103 -14.02 -14.72 -37.12
N VAL A 104 -15.25 -14.23 -37.16
CA VAL A 104 -16.48 -14.99 -36.91
C VAL A 104 -17.34 -15.00 -38.16
N THR A 105 -17.83 -16.16 -38.55
CA THR A 105 -18.96 -16.27 -39.48
C THR A 105 -20.23 -16.01 -38.67
N LEU A 106 -20.85 -14.87 -38.87
CA LEU A 106 -22.04 -14.42 -38.15
C LEU A 106 -23.25 -15.31 -38.48
N ASP A 107 -24.10 -15.56 -37.51
CA ASP A 107 -25.46 -16.03 -37.75
C ASP A 107 -26.32 -14.93 -38.39
N SER A 108 -27.56 -15.26 -38.83
CA SER A 108 -28.45 -14.32 -39.52
C SER A 108 -28.76 -13.05 -38.72
N ASP A 109 -29.01 -13.22 -37.41
CA ASP A 109 -29.37 -12.14 -36.50
C ASP A 109 -28.18 -11.21 -36.26
N ALA A 110 -27.00 -11.80 -35.97
CA ALA A 110 -25.77 -11.05 -35.80
C ALA A 110 -25.35 -10.30 -37.09
N GLN A 111 -25.55 -10.93 -38.28
CA GLN A 111 -25.29 -10.29 -39.55
C GLN A 111 -26.18 -9.06 -39.76
N GLN A 112 -27.48 -9.15 -39.43
CA GLN A 112 -28.40 -8.03 -39.51
C GLN A 112 -27.99 -6.89 -38.54
N LYS A 113 -27.64 -7.25 -37.29
CA LYS A 113 -27.17 -6.28 -36.29
C LYS A 113 -25.88 -5.58 -36.75
N ALA A 114 -24.92 -6.33 -37.27
CA ALA A 114 -23.65 -5.78 -37.76
C ALA A 114 -23.86 -4.85 -38.95
N ALA A 115 -24.71 -5.24 -39.89
CA ALA A 115 -25.06 -4.40 -41.04
C ALA A 115 -25.75 -3.08 -40.64
N SER A 116 -26.70 -3.15 -39.69
CA SER A 116 -27.37 -1.96 -39.15
C SER A 116 -26.42 -1.03 -38.41
N ALA A 117 -25.55 -1.58 -37.55
CA ALA A 117 -24.55 -0.80 -36.80
C ALA A 117 -23.52 -0.14 -37.78
N TYR A 118 -23.09 -0.86 -38.81
CA TYR A 118 -22.18 -0.31 -39.83
C TYR A 118 -22.86 0.82 -40.61
N SER A 119 -24.12 0.67 -41.02
CA SER A 119 -24.90 1.71 -41.67
C SER A 119 -25.00 2.98 -40.79
N SER A 120 -25.25 2.81 -39.51
CA SER A 120 -25.30 3.91 -38.55
C SER A 120 -23.94 4.62 -38.44
N TYR A 121 -22.83 3.86 -38.40
CA TYR A 121 -21.50 4.43 -38.44
C TYR A 121 -21.23 5.26 -39.71
N LEU A 122 -21.58 4.72 -40.89
CA LEU A 122 -21.44 5.46 -42.16
C LEU A 122 -22.27 6.73 -42.18
N SER A 123 -23.50 6.69 -41.66
CA SER A 123 -24.36 7.87 -41.55
C SER A 123 -23.75 8.94 -40.66
N ALA A 124 -23.22 8.54 -39.47
CA ALA A 124 -22.54 9.47 -38.58
C ALA A 124 -21.29 10.08 -39.24
N LYS A 125 -20.52 9.28 -39.99
CA LYS A 125 -19.33 9.73 -40.72
C LYS A 125 -19.68 10.76 -41.80
N ASN A 126 -20.72 10.48 -42.57
CA ASN A 126 -21.21 11.41 -43.61
C ASN A 126 -21.69 12.75 -42.99
N SER A 127 -22.31 12.70 -41.81
CA SER A 127 -22.69 13.90 -41.05
C SER A 127 -21.48 14.72 -40.62
N LEU A 128 -20.42 14.06 -40.19
CA LEU A 128 -19.15 14.73 -39.81
C LEU A 128 -18.50 15.39 -41.06
N ASP A 129 -18.42 14.67 -42.16
CA ASP A 129 -17.87 15.19 -43.42
C ASP A 129 -18.64 16.43 -43.90
N SER A 130 -19.99 16.39 -43.84
CA SER A 130 -20.86 17.54 -44.15
C SER A 130 -20.65 18.72 -43.21
N ALA A 131 -20.47 18.46 -41.92
CA ALA A 131 -20.18 19.51 -40.94
C ALA A 131 -18.82 20.16 -41.18
N GLN A 132 -17.80 19.40 -41.65
CA GLN A 132 -16.49 19.92 -42.01
C GLN A 132 -16.55 20.81 -43.26
N VAL A 133 -17.30 20.41 -44.29
CA VAL A 133 -17.53 21.23 -45.48
C VAL A 133 -18.20 22.56 -45.12
N THR A 134 -19.21 22.52 -44.25
CA THR A 134 -19.88 23.73 -43.74
C THR A 134 -18.89 24.65 -43.01
N LEU A 135 -17.95 24.09 -42.23
CA LEU A 135 -16.92 24.89 -41.54
C LEU A 135 -16.07 25.70 -42.53
N TYR A 136 -15.61 25.09 -43.63
CA TYR A 136 -14.83 25.79 -44.65
C TYR A 136 -15.61 26.95 -45.28
N THR A 137 -16.93 26.78 -45.51
CA THR A 137 -17.79 27.84 -46.02
C THR A 137 -17.91 28.98 -45.00
N LEU A 138 -18.10 28.67 -43.73
CA LEU A 138 -18.21 29.68 -42.67
C LEU A 138 -16.88 30.38 -42.39
N ASP A 139 -15.76 29.68 -42.50
CA ASP A 139 -14.42 30.25 -42.41
C ASP A 139 -14.20 31.30 -43.48
N SER A 140 -14.53 30.95 -44.74
CA SER A 140 -14.45 31.91 -45.88
C SER A 140 -15.35 33.13 -45.65
N ALA A 141 -16.56 32.93 -45.16
CA ALA A 141 -17.50 34.02 -44.88
C ALA A 141 -16.99 34.94 -43.73
N MET A 142 -16.43 34.38 -42.70
CA MET A 142 -15.84 35.11 -41.56
C MET A 142 -14.68 36.00 -42.04
N TRP A 143 -13.76 35.45 -42.84
CA TRP A 143 -12.66 36.23 -43.43
C TRP A 143 -13.13 37.29 -44.40
N ALA A 144 -14.20 37.05 -45.13
CA ALA A 144 -14.79 38.06 -46.03
C ALA A 144 -15.39 39.23 -45.23
N ALA A 145 -16.13 38.94 -44.14
CA ALA A 145 -16.69 39.96 -43.24
C ALA A 145 -15.58 40.78 -42.55
N GLN A 146 -14.53 40.11 -42.07
CA GLN A 146 -13.38 40.78 -41.45
C GLN A 146 -12.69 41.75 -42.46
N ARG A 147 -12.43 41.29 -43.68
CA ARG A 147 -11.84 42.16 -44.69
C ARG A 147 -12.70 43.38 -44.97
N LYS A 148 -14.02 43.21 -45.04
CA LYS A 148 -14.94 44.32 -45.26
C LYS A 148 -14.88 45.34 -44.14
N LEU A 149 -14.89 44.91 -42.86
CA LEU A 149 -14.68 45.78 -41.71
C LEU A 149 -13.35 46.56 -41.81
N MET A 150 -12.26 45.87 -42.21
CA MET A 150 -10.94 46.47 -42.34
C MET A 150 -10.88 47.52 -43.51
N THR A 151 -11.53 47.28 -44.64
CA THR A 151 -11.50 48.18 -45.79
C THR A 151 -12.51 49.33 -45.65
N ASP A 152 -13.72 49.06 -45.19
CA ASP A 152 -14.82 50.03 -45.25
C ASP A 152 -14.92 50.91 -43.97
N ALA A 153 -14.46 50.40 -42.83
CA ALA A 153 -14.50 51.11 -41.55
C ALA A 153 -13.10 51.53 -41.05
N VAL A 154 -12.18 50.57 -40.84
CA VAL A 154 -10.87 50.83 -40.23
C VAL A 154 -9.96 51.64 -41.12
N ALA A 155 -9.81 51.33 -42.41
CA ALA A 155 -8.97 52.04 -43.37
C ALA A 155 -9.49 53.48 -43.63
N ARG A 156 -10.78 53.74 -43.42
CA ARG A 156 -11.41 55.05 -43.54
C ARG A 156 -11.38 55.82 -42.21
N SER A 157 -10.77 55.25 -41.15
CA SER A 157 -10.66 55.85 -39.79
C SER A 157 -12.02 56.28 -39.20
N LEU A 158 -13.06 55.47 -39.45
CA LEU A 158 -14.39 55.74 -38.87
C LEU A 158 -14.32 55.50 -37.38
N THR A 159 -15.09 56.33 -36.61
CA THR A 159 -15.20 56.16 -35.14
C THR A 159 -16.08 54.94 -34.82
N ILE A 160 -15.93 54.43 -33.62
CA ILE A 160 -16.72 53.28 -33.16
C ILE A 160 -18.23 53.56 -33.05
N ASP A 161 -18.63 54.82 -33.05
CA ASP A 161 -20.04 55.27 -33.05
C ASP A 161 -20.59 55.49 -34.48
N ASP A 162 -19.75 55.36 -35.52
CA ASP A 162 -20.20 55.47 -36.89
C ASP A 162 -21.09 54.27 -37.27
N PRO A 163 -22.29 54.51 -37.86
CA PRO A 163 -23.20 53.43 -38.23
C PRO A 163 -22.58 52.36 -39.15
N THR A 164 -21.66 52.75 -40.05
CA THR A 164 -20.96 51.83 -40.91
C THR A 164 -20.02 50.95 -40.13
N TYR A 165 -19.25 51.52 -39.18
CA TYR A 165 -18.37 50.77 -38.34
C TYR A 165 -19.15 49.74 -37.51
N ILE A 166 -20.23 50.18 -36.84
CA ILE A 166 -21.09 49.28 -36.02
C ILE A 166 -21.61 48.13 -36.85
N GLN A 167 -22.15 48.41 -38.02
CA GLN A 167 -22.73 47.35 -38.88
C GLN A 167 -21.68 46.34 -39.34
N GLU A 168 -20.52 46.78 -39.86
CA GLU A 168 -19.49 45.87 -40.34
C GLU A 168 -18.85 45.07 -39.24
N ASN A 169 -18.72 45.65 -38.03
CA ASN A 169 -18.25 44.95 -36.85
C ASN A 169 -19.24 43.87 -36.37
N ASP A 170 -20.53 44.20 -36.37
CA ASP A 170 -21.58 43.24 -35.98
C ASP A 170 -21.69 42.09 -37.01
N ASP A 171 -21.55 42.39 -38.32
CA ASP A 171 -21.53 41.37 -39.37
C ASP A 171 -20.32 40.43 -39.21
N TRP A 172 -19.15 40.97 -38.88
CA TRP A 172 -17.96 40.17 -38.60
C TRP A 172 -18.15 39.31 -37.34
N LEU A 173 -18.61 39.88 -36.22
CA LEU A 173 -18.87 39.15 -34.97
C LEU A 173 -19.92 38.04 -35.17
N ALA A 174 -20.97 38.31 -35.96
CA ALA A 174 -21.97 37.29 -36.30
C ALA A 174 -21.39 36.15 -37.14
N ALA A 175 -20.51 36.46 -38.11
CA ALA A 175 -19.82 35.44 -38.91
C ALA A 175 -18.84 34.63 -38.07
N GLU A 176 -18.09 35.26 -37.16
CA GLU A 176 -17.20 34.60 -36.21
C GLU A 176 -17.97 33.68 -35.28
N ALA A 177 -19.10 34.13 -34.73
CA ALA A 177 -19.96 33.33 -33.87
C ALA A 177 -20.48 32.07 -34.58
N LYS A 178 -20.88 32.18 -35.85
CA LYS A 178 -21.31 31.05 -36.69
C LYS A 178 -20.16 30.04 -36.92
N TYR A 179 -18.95 30.53 -37.22
CA TYR A 179 -17.77 29.69 -37.35
C TYR A 179 -17.44 28.93 -36.03
N LYS A 180 -17.41 29.62 -34.91
CA LYS A 180 -17.18 29.02 -33.58
C LYS A 180 -18.26 27.99 -33.20
N ASN A 181 -19.52 28.28 -33.49
CA ASN A 181 -20.61 27.35 -33.27
C ASN A 181 -20.46 26.06 -34.11
N GLN A 182 -20.04 26.19 -35.38
CA GLN A 182 -19.78 25.05 -36.28
C GLN A 182 -18.65 24.15 -35.75
N GLN A 183 -17.63 24.69 -35.07
CA GLN A 183 -16.61 23.91 -34.42
C GLN A 183 -17.20 23.01 -33.29
N ASN A 184 -18.18 23.53 -32.55
CA ASN A 184 -18.91 22.75 -31.57
C ASN A 184 -19.74 21.63 -32.23
N VAL A 185 -20.38 21.90 -33.34
CA VAL A 185 -21.12 20.89 -34.14
C VAL A 185 -20.17 19.79 -34.63
N ILE A 186 -18.95 20.14 -35.06
CA ILE A 186 -17.94 19.14 -35.44
C ILE A 186 -17.52 18.29 -34.26
N SER A 187 -17.35 18.89 -33.09
CA SER A 187 -17.00 18.14 -31.86
C SER A 187 -18.10 17.15 -31.47
N GLN A 188 -19.37 17.57 -31.57
CA GLN A 188 -20.53 16.73 -31.34
C GLN A 188 -20.64 15.58 -32.34
N THR A 189 -20.46 15.88 -33.66
CA THR A 189 -20.53 14.86 -34.71
C THR A 189 -19.36 13.86 -34.61
N LYS A 190 -18.15 14.30 -34.21
CA LYS A 190 -17.04 13.41 -33.89
C LYS A 190 -17.39 12.45 -32.76
N SER A 191 -18.05 12.94 -31.73
CA SER A 191 -18.51 12.08 -30.63
C SER A 191 -19.56 11.06 -31.09
N ALA A 192 -20.45 11.46 -31.98
CA ALA A 192 -21.45 10.57 -32.60
C ALA A 192 -20.79 9.48 -33.46
N VAL A 193 -19.76 9.84 -34.24
CA VAL A 193 -18.97 8.87 -35.04
C VAL A 193 -18.30 7.88 -34.15
N ASN A 194 -17.66 8.32 -33.04
CA ASN A 194 -17.02 7.42 -32.07
C ASN A 194 -18.01 6.47 -31.42
N GLY A 195 -19.19 6.97 -31.00
CA GLY A 195 -20.24 6.13 -30.44
C GLY A 195 -20.75 5.09 -31.43
N ALA A 196 -21.02 5.47 -32.67
CA ALA A 196 -21.46 4.56 -33.72
C ALA A 196 -20.39 3.52 -34.09
N TRP A 197 -19.11 3.92 -34.10
CA TRP A 197 -17.99 3.01 -34.29
C TRP A 197 -17.87 1.98 -33.20
N LEU A 198 -17.95 2.36 -31.92
CA LEU A 198 -17.92 1.43 -30.77
C LEU A 198 -19.11 0.45 -30.85
N SER A 199 -20.29 0.93 -31.20
CA SER A 199 -21.47 0.09 -31.41
C SER A 199 -21.27 -0.93 -32.55
N TYR A 200 -20.68 -0.53 -33.66
CA TYR A 200 -20.32 -1.45 -34.73
C TYR A 200 -19.22 -2.43 -34.31
N GLN A 201 -18.19 -1.95 -33.62
CA GLN A 201 -17.08 -2.80 -33.14
C GLN A 201 -17.55 -3.92 -32.24
N SER A 202 -18.56 -3.68 -31.38
CA SER A 202 -19.10 -4.67 -30.46
C SER A 202 -19.82 -5.83 -31.14
N VAL A 203 -20.32 -5.63 -32.37
CA VAL A 203 -21.05 -6.63 -33.20
C VAL A 203 -20.32 -7.00 -34.49
N SER A 204 -19.07 -6.56 -34.62
CA SER A 204 -18.24 -6.78 -35.82
C SER A 204 -17.88 -8.26 -35.98
N PRO A 205 -17.86 -8.82 -37.22
CA PRO A 205 -17.36 -10.14 -37.50
C PRO A 205 -15.84 -10.29 -37.23
N VAL A 206 -15.12 -9.19 -37.18
CA VAL A 206 -13.66 -9.19 -36.90
C VAL A 206 -13.41 -8.56 -35.55
N ILE A 207 -12.93 -9.36 -34.60
CA ILE A 207 -12.57 -8.91 -33.26
C ILE A 207 -11.10 -8.50 -33.28
N THR A 208 -10.84 -7.26 -32.86
CA THR A 208 -9.51 -6.66 -32.84
C THR A 208 -9.08 -6.27 -31.44
N ALA A 209 -7.77 -6.14 -31.22
CA ALA A 209 -7.20 -5.67 -29.97
C ALA A 209 -7.44 -4.16 -29.78
N PRO A 210 -8.06 -3.72 -28.66
CA PRO A 210 -8.26 -2.30 -28.39
C PRO A 210 -6.95 -1.57 -28.02
N MET A 211 -5.95 -2.33 -27.53
CA MET A 211 -4.66 -1.80 -27.12
C MET A 211 -3.55 -2.84 -27.33
N SER A 212 -2.30 -2.39 -27.25
CA SER A 212 -1.13 -3.27 -27.33
C SER A 212 -0.87 -3.92 -25.96
N GLY A 213 -0.42 -5.16 -25.96
CA GLY A 213 -0.09 -5.93 -24.74
C GLY A 213 0.13 -7.40 -25.03
N THR A 214 0.11 -8.21 -24.01
CA THR A 214 0.15 -9.67 -24.10
C THR A 214 -1.27 -10.20 -23.93
N ILE A 215 -1.71 -11.08 -24.82
CA ILE A 215 -3.01 -11.72 -24.74
C ILE A 215 -2.95 -12.88 -23.75
N THR A 216 -3.93 -12.95 -22.88
CA THR A 216 -4.04 -14.01 -21.86
C THR A 216 -5.49 -14.49 -21.78
N ASN A 217 -5.68 -15.71 -21.27
CA ASN A 217 -7.02 -16.30 -21.14
C ASN A 217 -7.75 -16.48 -22.48
N PHE A 218 -7.01 -16.72 -23.56
CA PHE A 218 -7.56 -16.96 -24.88
C PHE A 218 -7.73 -18.47 -25.12
N THR A 219 -8.96 -18.92 -25.23
CA THR A 219 -9.30 -20.36 -25.31
C THR A 219 -10.03 -20.75 -26.59
N TYR A 220 -10.20 -19.79 -27.54
CA TYR A 220 -10.96 -20.03 -28.77
C TYR A 220 -10.14 -20.72 -29.84
N SER A 221 -10.78 -21.64 -30.56
CA SER A 221 -10.24 -22.34 -31.72
C SER A 221 -11.21 -22.24 -32.91
N GLU A 222 -10.71 -22.44 -34.11
CA GLU A 222 -11.53 -22.48 -35.32
C GLU A 222 -12.63 -23.56 -35.19
N GLY A 223 -13.84 -23.23 -35.62
CA GLY A 223 -15.00 -24.09 -35.52
C GLY A 223 -15.75 -24.02 -34.19
N MET A 224 -15.29 -23.24 -33.20
CA MET A 224 -16.03 -23.04 -31.94
C MET A 224 -17.20 -22.06 -32.14
N THR A 225 -18.30 -22.29 -31.43
CA THR A 225 -19.46 -21.39 -31.45
C THR A 225 -19.27 -20.24 -30.44
N LEU A 226 -19.51 -19.02 -30.87
CA LEU A 226 -19.66 -17.84 -30.05
C LEU A 226 -21.15 -17.57 -29.81
N SER A 227 -21.55 -17.47 -28.54
CA SER A 227 -22.93 -17.18 -28.13
C SER A 227 -22.92 -16.14 -27.05
N ALA A 228 -23.09 -14.88 -27.41
CA ALA A 228 -23.35 -13.80 -26.46
C ALA A 228 -24.84 -13.80 -26.10
N SER A 229 -25.17 -13.67 -24.82
CA SER A 229 -26.56 -13.47 -24.39
C SER A 229 -26.99 -12.03 -24.69
N ALA A 230 -28.32 -11.82 -24.80
CA ALA A 230 -28.85 -10.49 -25.08
C ALA A 230 -28.42 -9.40 -24.08
N ASP A 231 -28.18 -9.82 -22.83
CA ASP A 231 -27.85 -8.91 -21.71
C ASP A 231 -26.39 -8.97 -21.26
N SER A 232 -25.55 -9.81 -21.89
CA SER A 232 -24.15 -9.94 -21.48
C SER A 232 -23.22 -10.16 -22.67
N SER A 233 -22.17 -9.34 -22.75
CA SER A 233 -21.08 -9.52 -23.69
C SER A 233 -20.25 -10.76 -23.33
N GLN A 234 -19.81 -11.50 -24.36
CA GLN A 234 -18.92 -12.64 -24.18
C GLN A 234 -17.48 -12.18 -24.14
N ARG A 235 -16.75 -12.59 -23.10
CA ARG A 235 -15.31 -12.32 -23.00
C ARG A 235 -14.55 -13.28 -23.91
N ILE A 236 -13.71 -12.72 -24.78
CA ILE A 236 -12.90 -13.45 -25.73
C ILE A 236 -11.50 -13.71 -25.17
N ALA A 237 -10.90 -12.70 -24.59
CA ALA A 237 -9.56 -12.75 -24.03
C ALA A 237 -9.34 -11.58 -23.06
N VAL A 238 -8.18 -11.58 -22.47
CA VAL A 238 -7.67 -10.49 -21.64
C VAL A 238 -6.39 -9.98 -22.28
N ILE A 239 -6.24 -8.65 -22.39
CA ILE A 239 -4.97 -8.05 -22.76
C ILE A 239 -4.33 -7.50 -21.50
N GLU A 240 -3.13 -7.95 -21.21
CA GLU A 240 -2.27 -7.39 -20.18
C GLU A 240 -1.32 -6.40 -20.86
N ALA A 241 -1.52 -5.11 -20.59
CA ALA A 241 -0.59 -4.09 -21.07
C ALA A 241 0.67 -4.11 -20.24
N GLY A 242 1.82 -4.18 -20.88
CA GLY A 242 3.10 -3.99 -20.21
C GLY A 242 3.16 -2.62 -19.52
N GLY A 243 3.93 -2.54 -18.45
CA GLY A 243 4.15 -1.31 -17.70
C GLY A 243 4.51 -1.60 -16.25
N THR A 244 4.97 -0.56 -15.57
CA THR A 244 5.29 -0.69 -14.15
C THR A 244 4.01 -0.93 -13.34
N PRO A 245 3.94 -2.02 -12.55
CA PRO A 245 2.79 -2.32 -11.72
C PRO A 245 2.49 -1.19 -10.72
N MET A 246 1.27 -1.15 -10.23
CA MET A 246 0.85 -0.29 -9.12
C MET A 246 0.18 -1.13 -8.06
N ALA A 247 0.29 -0.71 -6.80
CA ALA A 247 -0.40 -1.35 -5.71
C ALA A 247 -1.10 -0.30 -4.83
N SER A 248 -2.26 -0.67 -4.30
CA SER A 248 -3.00 0.16 -3.35
C SER A 248 -2.80 -0.39 -1.95
N PHE A 249 -2.44 0.48 -1.02
CA PHE A 249 -2.19 0.17 0.38
C PHE A 249 -3.12 0.97 1.27
N ASN A 250 -3.61 0.36 2.34
CA ASN A 250 -4.49 0.99 3.30
C ASN A 250 -3.68 1.54 4.47
N ILE A 251 -3.71 2.86 4.65
CA ILE A 251 -3.00 3.54 5.73
C ILE A 251 -4.01 4.04 6.76
N SER A 252 -3.65 3.94 8.04
CA SER A 252 -4.47 4.42 9.15
C SER A 252 -4.65 5.94 9.12
N GLU A 253 -5.74 6.43 9.72
CA GLU A 253 -6.02 7.86 9.89
C GLU A 253 -4.88 8.61 10.62
N ILE A 254 -4.22 7.94 11.58
CA ILE A 254 -3.14 8.53 12.38
C ILE A 254 -1.89 8.79 11.51
N ASP A 255 -1.63 7.95 10.52
CA ASP A 255 -0.41 7.97 9.72
C ASP A 255 -0.57 8.64 8.35
N VAL A 256 -1.78 8.68 7.80
CA VAL A 256 -2.02 9.28 6.47
C VAL A 256 -1.59 10.74 6.39
N SER A 257 -1.68 11.47 7.51
CA SER A 257 -1.24 12.88 7.58
C SER A 257 0.25 13.09 7.33
N LYS A 258 1.07 12.04 7.52
CA LYS A 258 2.54 12.02 7.35
C LYS A 258 2.95 11.60 5.94
N VAL A 259 2.06 10.93 5.19
CA VAL A 259 2.37 10.40 3.86
C VAL A 259 2.13 11.45 2.78
N ARG A 260 3.08 11.56 1.85
CA ARG A 260 3.05 12.50 0.73
C ARG A 260 3.39 11.81 -0.59
N PRO A 261 2.81 12.25 -1.72
CA PRO A 261 3.27 11.82 -3.03
C PRO A 261 4.77 12.11 -3.22
N GLY A 262 5.48 11.18 -3.87
CA GLY A 262 6.93 11.25 -4.11
C GLY A 262 7.79 10.52 -3.07
N GLN A 263 7.25 10.13 -1.93
CA GLN A 263 7.99 9.34 -0.93
C GLN A 263 8.35 7.96 -1.49
N LYS A 264 9.53 7.48 -1.12
CA LYS A 264 9.98 6.12 -1.47
C LYS A 264 9.31 5.09 -0.57
N ALA A 265 9.08 3.92 -1.12
CA ALA A 265 8.56 2.78 -0.39
C ALA A 265 9.30 1.50 -0.75
N THR A 266 9.40 0.61 0.20
CA THR A 266 9.87 -0.77 0.01
C THR A 266 8.65 -1.67 0.07
N ILE A 267 8.48 -2.55 -0.94
CA ILE A 267 7.30 -3.37 -1.09
C ILE A 267 7.71 -4.85 -1.03
N LYS A 268 7.03 -5.62 -0.22
CA LYS A 268 7.13 -7.07 -0.16
C LYS A 268 5.82 -7.68 -0.59
N LEU A 269 5.88 -8.68 -1.48
CA LEU A 269 4.74 -9.47 -1.92
C LEU A 269 4.70 -10.77 -1.12
N ASP A 270 3.53 -11.14 -0.59
CA ASP A 270 3.40 -12.35 0.23
C ASP A 270 3.70 -13.61 -0.54
N SER A 271 3.39 -13.62 -1.85
CA SER A 271 3.66 -14.73 -2.77
C SER A 271 5.10 -14.80 -3.29
N ILE A 272 5.92 -13.75 -3.09
CA ILE A 272 7.32 -13.67 -3.55
C ILE A 272 8.17 -13.17 -2.38
N SER A 273 8.32 -14.00 -1.35
CA SER A 273 8.95 -13.63 -0.07
C SER A 273 10.44 -13.31 -0.18
N ASP A 274 11.12 -13.85 -1.19
CA ASP A 274 12.58 -13.73 -1.35
C ASP A 274 13.00 -12.40 -1.98
N LYS A 275 12.06 -11.65 -2.56
CA LYS A 275 12.32 -10.38 -3.25
C LYS A 275 11.69 -9.21 -2.55
N THR A 276 12.42 -8.13 -2.52
CA THR A 276 11.92 -6.82 -2.08
C THR A 276 11.93 -5.87 -3.27
N PHE A 277 10.80 -5.25 -3.53
CA PHE A 277 10.64 -4.29 -4.60
C PHE A 277 10.70 -2.87 -4.04
N THR A 278 11.06 -1.91 -4.88
CA THR A 278 11.01 -0.50 -4.55
C THR A 278 9.93 0.20 -5.37
N GLY A 279 9.43 1.30 -4.83
CA GLY A 279 8.42 2.10 -5.49
C GLY A 279 8.30 3.48 -4.91
N LYS A 280 7.40 4.27 -5.50
CA LYS A 280 7.10 5.63 -5.05
C LYS A 280 5.61 5.83 -4.87
N VAL A 281 5.25 6.55 -3.82
CA VAL A 281 3.88 7.03 -3.61
C VAL A 281 3.53 7.99 -4.74
N ILE A 282 2.48 7.66 -5.52
CA ILE A 282 1.98 8.52 -6.60
C ILE A 282 0.71 9.26 -6.22
N ASN A 283 -0.10 8.65 -5.36
CA ASN A 283 -1.36 9.25 -4.90
C ASN A 283 -1.67 8.85 -3.46
N VAL A 284 -2.24 9.79 -2.72
CA VAL A 284 -2.83 9.59 -1.39
C VAL A 284 -4.28 10.01 -1.48
N ASP A 285 -5.21 9.08 -1.32
CA ASP A 285 -6.63 9.41 -1.33
C ASP A 285 -6.99 10.22 -0.07
N ARG A 286 -7.79 11.26 -0.26
CA ARG A 286 -8.28 12.10 0.84
C ARG A 286 -9.62 11.65 1.38
N ILE A 287 -10.24 10.67 0.74
CA ILE A 287 -11.50 10.08 1.16
C ILE A 287 -11.19 8.74 1.81
N GLY A 288 -11.38 8.68 3.14
CA GLY A 288 -11.21 7.44 3.90
C GLY A 288 -12.34 6.47 3.66
N THR A 289 -12.04 5.19 3.70
CA THR A 289 -13.01 4.09 3.70
C THR A 289 -13.10 3.50 5.08
N VAL A 290 -14.32 3.38 5.61
CA VAL A 290 -14.56 2.75 6.92
C VAL A 290 -14.83 1.26 6.73
N SER A 291 -13.99 0.43 7.30
CA SER A 291 -14.17 -1.02 7.33
C SER A 291 -14.04 -1.52 8.77
N SER A 292 -15.05 -2.24 9.26
CA SER A 292 -15.07 -2.78 10.63
C SER A 292 -14.78 -1.75 11.73
N GLY A 293 -15.24 -0.50 11.54
CA GLY A 293 -15.04 0.59 12.50
C GLY A 293 -13.65 1.26 12.47
N VAL A 294 -12.80 0.88 11.53
CA VAL A 294 -11.48 1.51 11.31
C VAL A 294 -11.50 2.29 10.01
N THR A 295 -11.09 3.57 10.07
CA THR A 295 -10.94 4.43 8.90
C THR A 295 -9.57 4.21 8.27
N ASN A 296 -9.55 3.80 7.01
CA ASN A 296 -8.34 3.61 6.22
C ASN A 296 -8.36 4.52 5.00
N TYR A 297 -7.19 5.01 4.63
CA TYR A 297 -6.98 5.87 3.47
C TYR A 297 -6.16 5.11 2.42
N PRO A 298 -6.70 4.91 1.20
CA PRO A 298 -5.96 4.27 0.13
C PRO A 298 -4.77 5.11 -0.33
N VAL A 299 -3.62 4.50 -0.43
CA VAL A 299 -2.39 5.10 -0.98
C VAL A 299 -1.90 4.24 -2.12
N VAL A 300 -1.71 4.86 -3.28
CA VAL A 300 -1.24 4.16 -4.47
C VAL A 300 0.27 4.35 -4.61
N ILE A 301 0.98 3.24 -4.69
CA ILE A 301 2.41 3.17 -4.90
C ILE A 301 2.67 2.54 -6.26
N LYS A 302 3.49 3.21 -7.08
CA LYS A 302 3.98 2.69 -8.35
C LYS A 302 5.33 2.03 -8.12
N PHE A 303 5.51 0.82 -8.62
CA PHE A 303 6.81 0.14 -8.60
C PHE A 303 7.82 0.87 -9.48
N ASP A 304 9.08 0.81 -9.16
CA ASP A 304 10.15 1.49 -9.93
C ASP A 304 10.53 0.70 -11.19
N ALA A 305 10.28 -0.60 -11.23
CA ALA A 305 10.63 -1.49 -12.35
C ALA A 305 9.45 -2.36 -12.77
N GLU A 306 9.44 -2.74 -14.03
CA GLU A 306 8.56 -3.80 -14.53
C GLU A 306 9.05 -5.15 -13.99
N ALA A 307 8.12 -5.94 -13.48
CA ALA A 307 8.39 -7.29 -12.99
C ALA A 307 7.23 -8.21 -13.41
N PRO A 308 7.43 -9.06 -14.40
CA PRO A 308 6.36 -9.92 -14.94
C PRO A 308 5.83 -10.94 -13.94
N GLU A 309 6.57 -11.20 -12.87
CA GLU A 309 6.13 -12.03 -11.76
C GLU A 309 5.10 -11.37 -10.83
N ILE A 310 4.92 -10.06 -10.92
CA ILE A 310 3.93 -9.31 -10.12
C ILE A 310 2.58 -9.41 -10.81
N LEU A 311 1.70 -10.23 -10.26
CA LEU A 311 0.36 -10.43 -10.80
C LEU A 311 -0.68 -9.58 -10.06
N PRO A 312 -1.75 -9.16 -10.75
CA PRO A 312 -2.87 -8.45 -10.14
C PRO A 312 -3.47 -9.18 -8.94
N ASN A 313 -3.97 -8.42 -7.97
CA ASN A 313 -4.57 -8.91 -6.72
C ASN A 313 -3.61 -9.69 -5.79
N MET A 314 -2.30 -9.73 -6.05
CA MET A 314 -1.34 -10.22 -5.07
C MET A 314 -1.36 -9.34 -3.84
N SER A 315 -1.37 -9.99 -2.66
CA SER A 315 -1.22 -9.29 -1.38
C SER A 315 0.20 -8.76 -1.22
N ALA A 316 0.30 -7.55 -0.69
CA ALA A 316 1.55 -6.85 -0.53
C ALA A 316 1.59 -6.06 0.78
N THR A 317 2.79 -5.92 1.33
CA THR A 317 3.08 -5.01 2.44
C THR A 317 4.09 -3.97 2.00
N ALA A 318 3.80 -2.70 2.25
CA ALA A 318 4.70 -1.60 1.95
C ALA A 318 5.19 -0.91 3.22
N ASN A 319 6.49 -0.59 3.25
CA ASN A 319 7.08 0.31 4.23
C ASN A 319 7.39 1.64 3.52
N ILE A 320 6.57 2.65 3.79
CA ILE A 320 6.70 4.00 3.21
C ILE A 320 7.66 4.79 4.06
N ILE A 321 8.73 5.28 3.46
CA ILE A 321 9.76 6.06 4.13
C ILE A 321 9.26 7.50 4.27
N LEU A 322 9.05 7.92 5.52
CA LEU A 322 8.59 9.27 5.84
C LEU A 322 9.76 10.24 5.88
N GLU A 323 10.80 9.88 6.64
CA GLU A 323 11.97 10.72 6.86
C GLU A 323 13.20 9.84 7.15
N VAL A 324 14.35 10.29 6.71
CA VAL A 324 15.65 9.67 6.99
C VAL A 324 16.56 10.74 7.58
N LYS A 325 17.18 10.44 8.72
CA LYS A 325 18.23 11.29 9.32
C LYS A 325 19.48 10.48 9.55
N ASP A 326 20.58 11.05 9.12
CA ASP A 326 21.90 10.45 9.27
C ASP A 326 22.68 11.12 10.41
N ASN A 327 23.61 10.36 11.01
CA ASN A 327 24.51 10.82 12.06
C ASN A 327 23.81 11.40 13.30
N VAL A 328 22.70 10.77 13.73
CA VAL A 328 21.96 11.11 14.95
C VAL A 328 22.22 10.10 16.04
N LEU A 329 22.08 10.52 17.32
CA LEU A 329 22.22 9.62 18.47
C LEU A 329 20.99 8.70 18.55
N LEU A 330 21.25 7.41 18.61
CA LEU A 330 20.22 6.37 18.60
C LEU A 330 20.22 5.58 19.89
N VAL A 331 19.03 5.29 20.38
CA VAL A 331 18.79 4.35 21.48
C VAL A 331 17.69 3.38 21.08
N PRO A 332 17.71 2.13 21.59
CA PRO A 332 16.59 1.21 21.40
C PRO A 332 15.28 1.78 21.97
N SER A 333 14.17 1.62 21.27
CA SER A 333 12.87 2.14 21.68
C SER A 333 12.42 1.60 23.05
N SER A 334 12.88 0.40 23.42
CA SER A 334 12.64 -0.24 24.72
C SER A 334 13.33 0.44 25.91
N ALA A 335 14.33 1.31 25.67
CA ALA A 335 15.01 2.06 26.74
C ALA A 335 14.22 3.29 27.18
N LEU A 336 13.30 3.80 26.35
CA LEU A 336 12.48 4.98 26.63
C LEU A 336 11.39 4.66 27.64
N GLN A 337 11.25 5.49 28.67
CA GLN A 337 10.20 5.43 29.66
C GLN A 337 9.51 6.79 29.77
N LYS A 338 8.20 6.78 30.04
CA LYS A 338 7.45 8.00 30.36
C LYS A 338 7.28 8.11 31.87
N GLN A 339 7.69 9.24 32.44
CA GLN A 339 7.46 9.57 33.85
C GLN A 339 6.63 10.87 33.90
N GLY A 340 5.30 10.72 34.06
CA GLY A 340 4.37 11.83 33.85
C GLY A 340 4.41 12.29 32.38
N ASP A 341 4.64 13.57 32.16
CA ASP A 341 4.73 14.16 30.82
C ASP A 341 6.16 14.20 30.27
N GLN A 342 7.15 13.67 31.00
CA GLN A 342 8.56 13.71 30.60
C GLN A 342 9.02 12.35 30.03
N ASN A 343 9.85 12.43 28.99
CA ASN A 343 10.54 11.30 28.43
C ASN A 343 11.86 11.11 29.20
N VAL A 344 12.07 9.91 29.74
CA VAL A 344 13.24 9.62 30.56
C VAL A 344 13.89 8.33 30.10
N ILE A 345 15.22 8.28 30.21
CA ILE A 345 16.03 7.07 29.96
C ILE A 345 16.87 6.79 31.19
N ARG A 346 16.99 5.52 31.57
CA ARG A 346 17.89 5.10 32.63
C ARG A 346 19.26 4.81 32.06
N VAL A 347 20.25 5.52 32.57
CA VAL A 347 21.66 5.39 32.16
C VAL A 347 22.44 4.71 33.28
N MET A 348 23.36 3.82 32.92
CA MET A 348 24.30 3.21 33.86
C MET A 348 25.56 4.07 33.94
N LYS A 349 25.77 4.75 35.09
CA LYS A 349 27.03 5.44 35.39
C LYS A 349 27.65 4.82 36.63
N GLU A 350 28.91 4.39 36.54
CA GLU A 350 29.68 3.83 37.65
C GLU A 350 28.97 2.67 38.39
N LYS A 351 28.17 1.84 37.64
CA LYS A 351 27.32 0.73 38.17
C LYS A 351 26.05 1.19 38.89
N GLU A 352 25.72 2.46 38.90
CA GLU A 352 24.47 2.97 39.44
C GLU A 352 23.55 3.45 38.32
N GLN A 353 22.25 3.27 38.53
CA GLN A 353 21.23 3.76 37.58
C GLN A 353 20.93 5.22 37.90
N GLN A 354 21.03 6.05 36.88
CA GLN A 354 20.57 7.43 36.90
C GLN A 354 19.45 7.62 35.87
N THR A 355 18.37 8.26 36.27
CA THR A 355 17.30 8.66 35.34
C THR A 355 17.65 10.01 34.75
N VAL A 356 17.73 10.08 33.43
CA VAL A 356 18.04 11.28 32.68
C VAL A 356 16.84 11.68 31.86
N ASN A 357 16.44 12.94 31.93
CA ASN A 357 15.43 13.52 31.04
C ASN A 357 16.03 13.67 29.65
N VAL A 358 15.29 13.22 28.63
CA VAL A 358 15.74 13.27 27.23
C VAL A 358 14.70 13.96 26.36
N GLU A 359 15.19 14.68 25.37
CA GLU A 359 14.39 15.20 24.30
C GLU A 359 14.53 14.24 23.09
N ILE A 360 13.39 13.74 22.60
CA ILE A 360 13.35 12.78 21.52
C ILE A 360 13.04 13.44 20.18
N GLY A 361 13.64 12.94 19.11
CA GLY A 361 13.37 13.33 17.74
C GLY A 361 12.55 12.29 16.99
N LEU A 362 13.07 11.83 15.84
CA LEU A 362 12.44 10.78 15.05
C LEU A 362 12.37 9.46 15.82
N THR A 363 11.29 8.75 15.60
CA THR A 363 11.06 7.43 16.20
C THR A 363 10.80 6.42 15.10
N SER A 364 11.50 5.30 15.12
CA SER A 364 11.23 4.11 14.33
C SER A 364 10.67 2.97 15.20
N GLU A 365 10.36 1.82 14.61
CA GLU A 365 9.88 0.65 15.35
C GLU A 365 10.88 0.15 16.40
N THR A 366 12.17 0.27 16.14
CA THR A 366 13.23 -0.32 16.98
C THR A 366 14.11 0.71 17.67
N GLN A 367 14.20 1.93 17.16
CA GLN A 367 15.14 2.96 17.61
C GLN A 367 14.46 4.33 17.73
N ILE A 368 15.05 5.17 18.57
CA ILE A 368 14.62 6.55 18.80
C ILE A 368 15.83 7.47 18.67
N GLU A 369 15.66 8.58 17.98
CA GLU A 369 16.60 9.68 17.92
C GLU A 369 16.59 10.46 19.23
N ILE A 370 17.76 10.74 19.81
CA ILE A 370 17.93 11.60 20.97
C ILE A 370 18.51 12.93 20.53
N LEU A 371 17.77 14.00 20.78
CA LEU A 371 18.18 15.37 20.46
C LEU A 371 19.03 15.99 21.58
N SER A 372 18.70 15.67 22.85
CA SER A 372 19.43 16.15 24.01
C SER A 372 19.28 15.22 25.22
N GLY A 373 20.25 15.27 26.14
CA GLY A 373 20.21 14.52 27.42
C GLY A 373 21.20 13.35 27.48
N LEU A 374 21.68 12.83 26.35
CA LEU A 374 22.64 11.72 26.28
C LEU A 374 23.86 12.07 25.42
N SER A 375 24.94 11.36 25.64
CA SER A 375 26.17 11.43 24.84
C SER A 375 26.46 10.09 24.16
N GLU A 376 27.22 10.15 23.05
CA GLU A 376 27.69 8.94 22.37
C GLU A 376 28.55 8.10 23.33
N GLY A 377 28.29 6.82 23.41
CA GLY A 377 28.95 5.87 24.32
C GLY A 377 28.28 5.70 25.66
N ASP A 378 27.24 6.48 26.03
CA ASP A 378 26.48 6.26 27.26
C ASP A 378 25.79 4.88 27.21
N GLU A 379 25.77 4.16 28.34
CA GLU A 379 25.06 2.88 28.47
C GLU A 379 23.65 3.09 28.99
N VAL A 380 22.64 2.72 28.19
CA VAL A 380 21.23 2.83 28.55
C VAL A 380 20.62 1.47 28.93
N VAL A 381 19.74 1.46 29.90
CA VAL A 381 19.08 0.23 30.39
C VAL A 381 17.87 -0.05 29.52
N VAL A 382 17.90 -1.19 28.82
CA VAL A 382 16.85 -1.66 27.90
C VAL A 382 15.81 -2.50 28.64
N SER A 383 16.25 -3.37 29.55
CA SER A 383 15.38 -4.27 30.32
C SER A 383 15.98 -4.62 31.67
N THR A 384 15.14 -4.86 32.67
CA THR A 384 15.52 -5.43 33.96
C THR A 384 15.20 -6.92 33.96
N ILE A 385 16.23 -7.75 34.01
CA ILE A 385 16.04 -9.19 34.19
C ILE A 385 15.88 -9.42 35.70
N SER A 386 14.65 -9.49 36.20
CA SER A 386 14.41 -10.02 37.53
C SER A 386 14.62 -11.53 37.47
N SER A 387 15.69 -12.02 38.07
CA SER A 387 15.83 -13.45 38.32
C SER A 387 14.77 -13.85 39.36
N SER A 388 13.56 -14.13 38.94
CA SER A 388 12.58 -14.83 39.72
C SER A 388 13.13 -16.22 39.98
N GLY A 389 13.77 -16.40 41.15
CA GLY A 389 14.12 -17.72 41.67
C GLY A 389 12.85 -18.55 41.66
N SER A 390 12.78 -19.53 40.80
CA SER A 390 11.76 -20.55 40.83
C SER A 390 11.91 -21.33 42.12
N ASN A 391 11.24 -20.89 43.20
CA ASN A 391 10.93 -21.77 44.32
C ASN A 391 9.95 -22.83 43.80
N GLN A 392 10.52 -23.87 43.24
CA GLN A 392 9.83 -25.11 42.98
C GLN A 392 9.66 -25.82 44.33
N SER A 393 8.64 -25.40 45.09
CA SER A 393 8.15 -26.20 46.23
C SER A 393 7.56 -27.47 45.66
N GLY A 394 8.32 -28.57 45.83
CA GLY A 394 7.87 -29.92 45.58
C GLY A 394 6.63 -30.26 46.39
N GLY A 395 5.48 -30.16 45.78
CA GLY A 395 4.23 -30.73 46.28
C GLY A 395 4.10 -32.17 45.79
N SER A 396 4.31 -33.10 46.70
CA SER A 396 4.05 -34.52 46.52
C SER A 396 2.55 -34.75 46.24
N VAL A 397 2.24 -35.23 45.06
CA VAL A 397 0.92 -35.77 44.73
C VAL A 397 0.94 -37.28 44.96
N PHE A 398 0.51 -37.67 46.16
CA PHE A 398 0.05 -39.03 46.42
C PHE A 398 -1.30 -38.96 47.13
N SER A 399 -2.36 -39.31 46.44
CA SER A 399 -3.68 -39.78 46.89
C SER A 399 -4.60 -39.71 45.67
N GLY A 400 -5.07 -40.79 45.03
CA GLY A 400 -5.80 -41.87 45.56
C GLY A 400 -7.24 -41.80 45.10
N GLY A 401 -7.61 -42.63 44.12
CA GLY A 401 -8.85 -43.37 44.05
C GLY A 401 -10.17 -42.67 43.77
N GLY A 402 -10.90 -43.19 42.76
CA GLY A 402 -12.34 -43.17 42.81
C GLY A 402 -13.06 -42.95 41.48
N ALA A 403 -13.23 -44.01 40.76
CA ALA A 403 -14.45 -44.52 40.10
C ALA A 403 -15.58 -43.56 39.67
N GLY A 404 -15.91 -43.66 38.41
CA GLY A 404 -17.30 -43.93 38.00
C GLY A 404 -18.17 -42.76 37.55
N ARG A 405 -18.49 -42.63 36.32
CA ARG A 405 -19.78 -43.01 35.73
C ARG A 405 -20.04 -42.35 34.37
N MET A 406 -20.33 -43.22 33.45
CA MET A 406 -21.08 -42.95 32.23
C MET A 406 -22.31 -42.05 32.46
N PHE A 407 -22.65 -41.17 31.56
CA PHE A 407 -24.02 -41.12 31.01
C PHE A 407 -23.98 -40.61 29.56
N MET A 408 -24.66 -41.40 28.75
CA MET A 408 -25.09 -41.19 27.38
C MET A 408 -26.10 -40.05 27.25
N GLY A 409 -26.18 -39.51 26.03
CA GLY A 409 -27.45 -39.16 25.43
C GLY A 409 -27.61 -37.66 25.10
N ARG A 410 -27.59 -37.23 23.94
CA ARG A 410 -28.53 -37.24 22.76
C ARG A 410 -28.01 -36.25 21.73
#